data_c2c9de6282e978f41f22eccb9309176e
#
_entry.id   c2c9de6282e978f41f22eccb9309176e
#
_cell.length_a   1.000
_cell.length_b   1.000
_cell.length_c   1.000
_cell.angle_alpha   90.00
_cell.angle_beta   90.00
_cell.angle_gamma   90.00
#
_symmetry.space_group_name_H-M   'P 1'
#
loop_
_entity.id
_entity.type
_entity.pdbx_description
1 polymer ?
#
loop_
_entity_poly.entity_id
_entity_poly.type
_entity_poly.pdbx_seq_one_letter_code
_entity_poly.pdbx_strand_id
1 'polypeptide(L)'
;MKKLFKLTFFFSFLMLFVACGDDDLEPTLAQDKDLNTGINNADDLVSVMNSAYDRMTPSGYYGRNQVIMGDVRTDNLYSNVNSGRFTDSDMDYSPNGAGPWSTIYRAIAICNIVIGADIAGLEGDQGKMSHTQGQAHALRALLHFDLLQDYGQHFVNGGGAGALGVPYVKTYKDPANLSPARDTAGANLGDIIGDLQTGISMMNDAYNISTSYMTKMGAYAILARVALYGGAADSSLYATATSAAESVSYTHLTLPTNSSV
;
A
#
# COMPACT_ATOMS: atom_id res chain seq x y z
N MET A 1 38.81 6.05 -61.53
CA MET A 1 38.41 5.05 -60.51
C MET A 1 38.71 5.48 -59.06
N LYS A 2 39.94 5.90 -58.67
CA LYS A 2 40.26 6.28 -57.29
C LYS A 2 39.47 7.46 -56.69
N LYS A 3 39.05 8.44 -57.53
CA LYS A 3 38.26 9.59 -57.07
C LYS A 3 36.77 9.21 -56.86
N LEU A 4 36.23 8.31 -57.66
CA LEU A 4 34.87 7.82 -57.52
C LEU A 4 34.71 6.98 -56.26
N PHE A 5 35.71 6.12 -55.96
CA PHE A 5 35.72 5.30 -54.74
C PHE A 5 35.77 6.12 -53.45
N LYS A 6 36.53 7.24 -53.44
CA LYS A 6 36.61 8.17 -52.31
C LYS A 6 35.30 8.92 -52.10
N LEU A 7 34.58 9.24 -53.18
CA LEU A 7 33.30 9.94 -53.11
C LEU A 7 32.17 9.02 -52.61
N THR A 8 32.16 7.78 -53.05
CA THR A 8 31.18 6.75 -52.56
C THR A 8 31.46 6.39 -51.10
N PHE A 9 32.72 6.29 -50.67
CA PHE A 9 33.07 6.03 -49.28
C PHE A 9 32.65 7.18 -48.36
N PHE A 10 32.86 8.44 -48.80
CA PHE A 10 32.46 9.62 -48.04
C PHE A 10 30.93 9.75 -47.94
N PHE A 11 30.20 9.42 -49.00
CA PHE A 11 28.70 9.44 -49.00
C PHE A 11 28.13 8.31 -48.15
N SER A 12 28.74 7.12 -48.15
CA SER A 12 28.37 6.00 -47.28
C SER A 12 28.61 6.30 -45.79
N PHE A 13 29.69 7.03 -45.48
CA PHE A 13 30.01 7.46 -44.10
C PHE A 13 29.04 8.54 -43.60
N LEU A 14 28.56 9.42 -44.49
CA LEU A 14 27.59 10.46 -44.12
C LEU A 14 26.19 9.88 -43.84
N MET A 15 25.86 8.75 -44.44
CA MET A 15 24.56 8.05 -44.18
C MET A 15 24.50 7.37 -42.82
N LEU A 16 25.64 7.17 -42.14
CA LEU A 16 25.66 6.55 -40.79
C LEU A 16 25.26 7.51 -39.68
N PHE A 17 25.17 8.81 -39.94
CA PHE A 17 24.75 9.80 -38.92
C PHE A 17 23.27 10.16 -38.94
N VAL A 18 22.47 9.56 -39.81
CA VAL A 18 21.03 9.88 -39.94
C VAL A 18 20.15 8.75 -39.37
N ALA A 19 20.75 7.72 -38.79
CA ALA A 19 20.03 6.47 -38.46
C ALA A 19 19.48 6.39 -37.00
N CYS A 20 19.61 7.42 -36.16
CA CYS A 20 18.97 7.47 -34.86
C CYS A 20 18.25 8.80 -34.74
N GLY A 21 16.95 8.82 -34.95
CA GLY A 21 16.09 9.89 -34.46
C GLY A 21 15.94 9.75 -32.94
N ASP A 22 15.84 10.87 -32.23
CA ASP A 22 15.56 10.86 -30.77
C ASP A 22 14.27 10.10 -30.43
N ASP A 23 13.34 9.98 -31.37
CA ASP A 23 12.08 9.23 -31.23
C ASP A 23 12.27 7.71 -31.08
N ASP A 24 13.39 7.14 -31.59
CA ASP A 24 13.70 5.71 -31.47
C ASP A 24 14.34 5.37 -30.10
N LEU A 25 14.72 6.38 -29.31
CA LEU A 25 15.32 6.20 -27.98
C LEU A 25 14.29 6.30 -26.86
N GLU A 26 13.07 6.70 -27.15
CA GLU A 26 11.96 6.65 -26.20
C GLU A 26 11.40 5.22 -26.18
N PRO A 27 11.63 4.43 -25.10
CA PRO A 27 11.04 3.10 -25.00
C PRO A 27 9.52 3.24 -24.94
N THR A 28 8.84 2.95 -26.03
CA THR A 28 7.39 2.73 -26.00
C THR A 28 7.16 1.44 -25.22
N LEU A 29 6.71 1.59 -23.97
CA LEU A 29 6.30 0.47 -23.14
C LEU A 29 5.07 -0.19 -23.78
N ALA A 30 5.28 -1.23 -24.59
CA ALA A 30 4.21 -1.90 -25.33
C ALA A 30 3.18 -2.60 -24.41
N GLN A 31 3.47 -2.73 -23.14
CA GLN A 31 2.62 -3.43 -22.15
C GLN A 31 2.34 -2.64 -20.87
N ASP A 32 3.02 -1.53 -20.61
CA ASP A 32 2.81 -0.71 -19.41
C ASP A 32 2.28 0.67 -19.82
N LYS A 33 1.18 1.12 -19.21
CA LYS A 33 0.70 2.50 -19.38
C LYS A 33 1.66 3.46 -18.71
N ASP A 34 2.08 4.51 -19.42
CA ASP A 34 2.79 5.64 -18.80
C ASP A 34 1.88 6.27 -17.72
N LEU A 35 2.42 6.42 -16.52
CA LEU A 35 1.68 6.98 -15.40
C LEU A 35 1.22 8.43 -15.63
N ASN A 36 1.94 9.19 -16.46
CA ASN A 36 1.59 10.57 -16.77
C ASN A 36 0.43 10.68 -17.78
N THR A 37 0.20 9.64 -18.57
CA THR A 37 -0.84 9.60 -19.63
C THR A 37 -1.80 8.43 -19.46
N GLY A 38 -1.58 7.59 -18.47
CA GLY A 38 -2.27 6.32 -18.30
C GLY A 38 -3.59 6.37 -17.54
N ILE A 39 -3.85 7.44 -16.77
CA ILE A 39 -5.08 7.63 -16.00
C ILE A 39 -5.87 8.76 -16.66
N ASN A 40 -6.92 8.44 -17.40
CA ASN A 40 -7.74 9.41 -18.11
C ASN A 40 -9.19 9.43 -17.63
N ASN A 41 -9.63 8.40 -16.94
CA ASN A 41 -11.00 8.23 -16.51
C ASN A 41 -11.10 7.40 -15.22
N ALA A 42 -12.32 7.30 -14.69
CA ALA A 42 -12.62 6.56 -13.46
C ALA A 42 -12.22 5.09 -13.52
N ASP A 43 -12.34 4.43 -14.65
CA ASP A 43 -12.02 3.00 -14.80
C ASP A 43 -10.50 2.77 -14.84
N ASP A 44 -9.75 3.69 -15.44
CA ASP A 44 -8.29 3.67 -15.37
C ASP A 44 -7.81 3.80 -13.92
N LEU A 45 -8.38 4.74 -13.15
CA LEU A 45 -8.04 4.94 -11.75
C LEU A 45 -8.30 3.69 -10.90
N VAL A 46 -9.45 3.05 -11.10
CA VAL A 46 -9.80 1.76 -10.46
C VAL A 46 -8.82 0.66 -10.87
N SER A 47 -8.42 0.61 -12.14
CA SER A 47 -7.46 -0.39 -12.64
C SER A 47 -6.09 -0.24 -11.98
N VAL A 48 -5.62 1.00 -11.78
CA VAL A 48 -4.39 1.28 -11.02
C VAL A 48 -4.56 0.83 -9.57
N MET A 49 -5.68 1.16 -8.92
CA MET A 49 -5.95 0.73 -7.54
C MET A 49 -5.97 -0.79 -7.39
N ASN A 50 -6.54 -1.52 -8.37
CA ASN A 50 -6.55 -2.99 -8.38
C ASN A 50 -5.13 -3.57 -8.37
N SER A 51 -4.16 -2.88 -8.98
CA SER A 51 -2.75 -3.30 -8.93
C SER A 51 -2.17 -3.25 -7.52
N ALA A 52 -2.65 -2.37 -6.64
CA ALA A 52 -2.24 -2.35 -5.22
C ALA A 52 -2.76 -3.61 -4.49
N TYR A 53 -4.01 -3.99 -4.73
CA TYR A 53 -4.55 -5.23 -4.16
C TYR A 53 -3.82 -6.47 -4.68
N ASP A 54 -3.50 -6.51 -5.98
CA ASP A 54 -2.73 -7.61 -6.57
C ASP A 54 -1.38 -7.78 -5.87
N ARG A 55 -0.69 -6.69 -5.52
CA ARG A 55 0.57 -6.72 -4.75
C ARG A 55 0.42 -7.32 -3.35
N MET A 56 -0.78 -7.38 -2.81
CA MET A 56 -1.05 -7.96 -1.48
C MET A 56 -1.35 -9.47 -1.55
N THR A 57 -1.76 -10.00 -2.69
CA THR A 57 -2.19 -11.40 -2.85
C THR A 57 -1.09 -12.48 -2.83
N PRO A 58 0.19 -12.21 -3.08
CA PRO A 58 1.22 -13.24 -3.03
C PRO A 58 1.30 -13.94 -1.68
N SER A 59 1.67 -15.22 -1.70
CA SER A 59 1.80 -16.05 -0.49
C SER A 59 2.83 -15.52 0.53
N GLY A 60 3.75 -14.67 0.08
CA GLY A 60 4.71 -13.98 0.95
C GLY A 60 4.11 -12.83 1.75
N TYR A 61 2.86 -12.44 1.47
CA TYR A 61 2.16 -11.37 2.17
C TYR A 61 0.75 -11.82 2.57
N TYR A 62 -0.31 -11.06 2.27
CA TYR A 62 -1.69 -11.40 2.69
C TYR A 62 -2.24 -12.70 2.09
N GLY A 63 -1.69 -13.20 0.99
CA GLY A 63 -2.08 -14.50 0.45
C GLY A 63 -1.78 -15.67 1.40
N ARG A 64 -0.91 -15.49 2.42
CA ARG A 64 -0.64 -16.49 3.46
C ARG A 64 0.14 -15.94 4.66
N ASN A 65 1.38 -15.46 4.42
CA ASN A 65 2.36 -15.25 5.50
C ASN A 65 1.92 -14.19 6.51
N GLN A 66 1.37 -13.08 6.06
CA GLN A 66 0.93 -11.99 6.96
C GLN A 66 -0.12 -12.45 7.96
N VAL A 67 -1.01 -13.35 7.55
CA VAL A 67 -2.09 -13.88 8.41
C VAL A 67 -1.57 -14.88 9.43
N ILE A 68 -0.54 -15.65 9.08
CA ILE A 68 -0.04 -16.77 9.90
C ILE A 68 1.13 -16.35 10.80
N MET A 69 1.97 -15.42 10.32
CA MET A 69 3.26 -15.10 10.93
C MET A 69 3.15 -14.64 12.39
N GLY A 70 2.12 -13.84 12.71
CA GLY A 70 1.89 -13.37 14.08
C GLY A 70 1.66 -14.52 15.06
N ASP A 71 0.92 -15.55 14.64
CA ASP A 71 0.58 -16.68 15.51
C ASP A 71 1.73 -17.69 15.62
N VAL A 72 2.48 -17.91 14.54
CA VAL A 72 3.65 -18.84 14.54
C VAL A 72 4.78 -18.30 15.42
N ARG A 73 4.93 -16.98 15.51
CA ARG A 73 5.93 -16.34 16.38
C ARG A 73 5.57 -16.37 17.85
N THR A 74 4.34 -16.73 18.18
CA THR A 74 3.83 -16.84 19.55
C THR A 74 3.60 -18.31 19.91
N ASP A 75 3.02 -18.57 21.05
CA ASP A 75 2.60 -19.89 21.53
C ASP A 75 1.25 -20.36 20.96
N ASN A 76 0.62 -19.57 20.07
CA ASN A 76 -0.68 -19.92 19.47
C ASN A 76 -0.55 -21.02 18.39
N LEU A 77 0.51 -20.99 17.60
CA LEU A 77 0.78 -21.98 16.54
C LEU A 77 2.25 -22.41 16.58
N TYR A 78 2.52 -23.60 16.08
CA TYR A 78 3.89 -24.11 15.89
C TYR A 78 4.05 -24.72 14.50
N SER A 79 5.29 -24.72 13.99
CA SER A 79 5.63 -25.40 12.75
C SER A 79 5.83 -26.88 13.00
N ASN A 80 5.07 -27.75 12.33
CA ASN A 80 5.25 -29.19 12.43
C ASN A 80 6.40 -29.73 11.56
N VAL A 81 7.18 -28.88 10.93
CA VAL A 81 8.35 -29.14 10.07
C VAL A 81 8.04 -29.91 8.76
N ASN A 82 6.91 -30.59 8.65
CA ASN A 82 6.58 -31.47 7.51
C ASN A 82 6.53 -30.73 6.17
N SER A 83 6.12 -29.47 6.15
CA SER A 83 6.06 -28.65 4.94
C SER A 83 7.31 -27.81 4.69
N GLY A 84 8.26 -27.76 5.63
CA GLY A 84 9.42 -26.87 5.62
C GLY A 84 9.06 -25.37 5.69
N ARG A 85 7.80 -25.03 6.02
CA ARG A 85 7.34 -23.64 6.11
C ARG A 85 7.39 -23.16 7.55
N PHE A 86 7.73 -21.89 7.71
CA PHE A 86 7.75 -21.19 8.99
C PHE A 86 8.70 -21.79 10.05
N THR A 87 9.60 -22.68 9.65
CA THR A 87 10.56 -23.30 10.57
C THR A 87 11.47 -22.29 11.25
N ASP A 88 11.88 -21.26 10.51
CA ASP A 88 12.76 -20.19 11.01
C ASP A 88 11.99 -19.11 11.78
N SER A 89 10.66 -19.14 11.71
CA SER A 89 9.79 -18.18 12.39
C SER A 89 9.12 -18.77 13.62
N ASP A 90 9.22 -20.08 13.81
CA ASP A 90 8.62 -20.81 14.92
C ASP A 90 9.24 -20.38 16.24
N MET A 91 8.45 -19.68 17.08
CA MET A 91 8.91 -19.10 18.35
C MET A 91 10.13 -18.15 18.19
N ASP A 92 10.42 -17.70 16.98
CA ASP A 92 11.53 -16.78 16.71
C ASP A 92 11.05 -15.33 16.70
N TYR A 93 11.51 -14.56 17.65
CA TYR A 93 11.24 -13.13 17.83
C TYR A 93 12.27 -12.24 17.13
N SER A 94 13.17 -12.82 16.33
CA SER A 94 14.18 -12.06 15.61
C SER A 94 13.58 -11.29 14.43
N PRO A 95 14.22 -10.18 13.98
CA PRO A 95 13.75 -9.42 12.82
C PRO A 95 13.81 -10.18 11.50
N ASN A 96 14.48 -11.35 11.45
CA ASN A 96 14.71 -12.11 10.22
C ASN A 96 13.44 -12.68 9.59
N GLY A 97 12.35 -12.76 10.32
CA GLY A 97 11.07 -13.21 9.80
C GLY A 97 10.08 -12.06 9.51
N ALA A 98 10.53 -10.83 9.47
CA ALA A 98 9.68 -9.67 9.18
C ALA A 98 9.07 -9.74 7.76
N GLY A 99 7.93 -9.07 7.59
CA GLY A 99 7.15 -9.07 6.36
C GLY A 99 7.89 -8.58 5.11
N PRO A 100 7.26 -8.63 3.94
CA PRO A 100 7.92 -8.34 2.67
C PRO A 100 8.09 -6.84 2.42
N TRP A 101 9.08 -6.19 3.04
CA TRP A 101 9.38 -4.75 2.96
C TRP A 101 9.18 -4.15 1.56
N SER A 102 9.88 -4.70 0.55
CA SER A 102 9.83 -4.13 -0.80
C SER A 102 8.46 -4.29 -1.47
N THR A 103 7.75 -5.38 -1.20
CA THR A 103 6.40 -5.62 -1.72
C THR A 103 5.41 -4.61 -1.14
N ILE A 104 5.52 -4.35 0.17
CA ILE A 104 4.66 -3.39 0.85
C ILE A 104 4.88 -1.98 0.30
N TYR A 105 6.15 -1.52 0.17
CA TYR A 105 6.42 -0.19 -0.40
C TYR A 105 6.02 -0.06 -1.87
N ARG A 106 6.05 -1.14 -2.66
CA ARG A 106 5.50 -1.12 -4.03
C ARG A 106 3.99 -0.92 -4.03
N ALA A 107 3.26 -1.54 -3.12
CA ALA A 107 1.82 -1.30 -2.96
C ALA A 107 1.53 0.13 -2.48
N ILE A 108 2.31 0.66 -1.54
CA ILE A 108 2.23 2.06 -1.09
C ILE A 108 2.46 3.03 -2.26
N ALA A 109 3.44 2.75 -3.12
CA ALA A 109 3.70 3.57 -4.29
C ALA A 109 2.48 3.65 -5.23
N ILE A 110 1.78 2.54 -5.44
CA ILE A 110 0.53 2.52 -6.22
C ILE A 110 -0.56 3.32 -5.53
N CYS A 111 -0.74 3.16 -4.21
CA CYS A 111 -1.69 3.99 -3.45
C CYS A 111 -1.38 5.49 -3.62
N ASN A 112 -0.10 5.88 -3.56
CA ASN A 112 0.32 7.27 -3.74
C ASN A 112 0.02 7.81 -5.15
N ILE A 113 0.10 6.98 -6.19
CA ILE A 113 -0.31 7.35 -7.55
C ILE A 113 -1.81 7.64 -7.60
N VAL A 114 -2.64 6.76 -7.02
CA VAL A 114 -4.10 6.94 -6.98
C VAL A 114 -4.49 8.19 -6.17
N ILE A 115 -3.87 8.40 -5.01
CA ILE A 115 -4.13 9.57 -4.16
C ILE A 115 -3.71 10.86 -4.85
N GLY A 116 -2.58 10.85 -5.56
CA GLY A 116 -2.03 12.01 -6.25
C GLY A 116 -2.73 12.36 -7.59
N ALA A 117 -3.65 11.53 -8.07
CA ALA A 117 -4.38 11.81 -9.30
C ALA A 117 -5.34 13.00 -9.13
N ASP A 118 -5.28 13.96 -10.05
CA ASP A 118 -6.26 15.06 -10.14
C ASP A 118 -7.57 14.55 -10.72
N ILE A 119 -8.44 14.05 -9.84
CA ILE A 119 -9.73 13.47 -10.26
C ILE A 119 -10.69 14.49 -10.87
N ALA A 120 -10.52 15.80 -10.58
CA ALA A 120 -11.38 16.81 -11.15
C ALA A 120 -11.19 16.97 -12.66
N GLY A 121 -10.00 16.64 -13.17
CA GLY A 121 -9.67 16.65 -14.59
C GLY A 121 -9.98 15.35 -15.33
N LEU A 122 -10.40 14.28 -14.64
CA LEU A 122 -10.65 12.97 -15.23
C LEU A 122 -12.12 12.82 -15.69
N GLU A 123 -12.31 12.02 -16.75
CA GLU A 123 -13.64 11.67 -17.24
C GLU A 123 -14.29 10.59 -16.34
N GLY A 124 -15.62 10.68 -16.17
CA GLY A 124 -16.43 9.68 -15.49
C GLY A 124 -16.99 10.10 -14.15
N ASP A 125 -17.41 9.12 -13.34
CA ASP A 125 -18.08 9.36 -12.07
C ASP A 125 -17.11 9.83 -10.98
N GLN A 126 -17.24 11.09 -10.59
CA GLN A 126 -16.43 11.74 -9.55
C GLN A 126 -16.60 11.08 -8.17
N GLY A 127 -17.80 10.59 -7.86
CA GLY A 127 -18.07 9.86 -6.62
C GLY A 127 -17.32 8.52 -6.57
N LYS A 128 -17.28 7.79 -7.68
CA LYS A 128 -16.49 6.55 -7.83
C LYS A 128 -14.99 6.83 -7.69
N MET A 129 -14.49 7.91 -8.28
CA MET A 129 -13.08 8.30 -8.17
C MET A 129 -12.70 8.70 -6.76
N SER A 130 -13.53 9.51 -6.09
CA SER A 130 -13.35 9.88 -4.68
C SER A 130 -13.35 8.64 -3.79
N HIS A 131 -14.29 7.70 -3.99
CA HIS A 131 -14.31 6.42 -3.28
C HIS A 131 -13.00 5.64 -3.49
N THR A 132 -12.49 5.57 -4.72
CA THR A 132 -11.23 4.88 -5.05
C THR A 132 -10.03 5.52 -4.37
N GLN A 133 -9.96 6.86 -4.32
CA GLN A 133 -8.92 7.55 -3.54
C GLN A 133 -9.06 7.28 -2.04
N GLY A 134 -10.30 7.22 -1.52
CA GLY A 134 -10.56 6.83 -0.14
C GLY A 134 -10.07 5.43 0.19
N GLN A 135 -10.27 4.47 -0.73
CA GLN A 135 -9.69 3.13 -0.61
C GLN A 135 -8.16 3.16 -0.59
N ALA A 136 -7.53 3.99 -1.44
CA ALA A 136 -6.09 4.11 -1.50
C ALA A 136 -5.50 4.70 -0.20
N HIS A 137 -6.15 5.69 0.42
CA HIS A 137 -5.77 6.21 1.74
C HIS A 137 -5.84 5.12 2.81
N ALA A 138 -6.95 4.41 2.92
CA ALA A 138 -7.13 3.36 3.91
C ALA A 138 -6.17 2.19 3.70
N LEU A 139 -5.87 1.84 2.44
CA LEU A 139 -4.92 0.79 2.12
C LEU A 139 -3.48 1.22 2.44
N ARG A 140 -3.09 2.46 2.11
CA ARG A 140 -1.77 3.02 2.48
C ARG A 140 -1.55 2.98 3.99
N ALA A 141 -2.57 3.32 4.75
CA ALA A 141 -2.54 3.24 6.21
C ALA A 141 -2.29 1.81 6.71
N LEU A 142 -3.04 0.82 6.19
CA LEU A 142 -2.85 -0.59 6.54
C LEU A 142 -1.42 -1.06 6.22
N LEU A 143 -0.92 -0.73 5.04
CA LEU A 143 0.41 -1.12 4.58
C LEU A 143 1.52 -0.52 5.47
N HIS A 144 1.40 0.75 5.87
CA HIS A 144 2.35 1.36 6.80
C HIS A 144 2.19 0.81 8.22
N PHE A 145 0.99 0.40 8.62
CA PHE A 145 0.77 -0.24 9.90
C PHE A 145 1.47 -1.61 9.96
N ASP A 146 1.37 -2.40 8.90
CA ASP A 146 2.10 -3.67 8.81
C ASP A 146 3.62 -3.44 8.88
N LEU A 147 4.14 -2.44 8.15
CA LEU A 147 5.56 -2.07 8.24
C LEU A 147 5.96 -1.62 9.65
N LEU A 148 5.11 -0.84 10.32
CA LEU A 148 5.38 -0.38 11.68
C LEU A 148 5.44 -1.55 12.67
N GLN A 149 4.52 -2.52 12.54
CA GLN A 149 4.51 -3.73 13.38
C GLN A 149 5.74 -4.62 13.13
N ASP A 150 6.13 -4.80 11.86
CA ASP A 150 7.22 -5.72 11.49
C ASP A 150 8.61 -5.13 11.70
N TYR A 151 8.78 -3.81 11.55
CA TYR A 151 10.09 -3.15 11.49
C TYR A 151 10.26 -1.98 12.46
N GLY A 152 9.18 -1.50 13.09
CA GLY A 152 9.25 -0.44 14.08
C GLY A 152 9.81 -0.92 15.41
N GLN A 153 10.34 0.02 16.20
CA GLN A 153 10.91 -0.26 17.54
C GLN A 153 9.96 0.19 18.66
N HIS A 154 8.68 0.26 18.37
CA HIS A 154 7.65 0.88 19.20
C HIS A 154 7.60 0.39 20.65
N PHE A 155 7.71 -0.94 20.85
CA PHE A 155 7.66 -1.56 22.19
C PHE A 155 9.02 -2.11 22.68
N VAL A 156 10.11 -1.81 21.95
CA VAL A 156 11.43 -2.33 22.32
C VAL A 156 12.12 -1.38 23.29
N ASN A 157 12.67 -1.91 24.35
CA ASN A 157 13.48 -1.18 25.33
C ASN A 157 12.81 0.11 25.89
N GLY A 158 11.50 0.08 26.09
CA GLY A 158 10.75 1.24 26.56
C GLY A 158 10.61 2.38 25.58
N GLY A 159 10.79 2.11 24.26
CA GLY A 159 10.82 3.13 23.22
C GLY A 159 9.54 3.95 23.08
N GLY A 160 8.37 3.32 23.13
CA GLY A 160 7.08 4.01 23.02
C GLY A 160 6.94 4.87 21.74
N ALA A 161 6.22 5.98 21.82
CA ALA A 161 5.95 6.86 20.70
C ALA A 161 7.20 7.53 20.09
N GLY A 162 8.24 7.75 20.90
CA GLY A 162 9.51 8.35 20.46
C GLY A 162 10.48 7.38 19.78
N ALA A 163 10.20 6.06 19.80
CA ALA A 163 11.04 5.06 19.18
C ALA A 163 11.06 5.19 17.64
N LEU A 164 12.05 4.56 17.01
CA LEU A 164 12.13 4.54 15.54
C LEU A 164 10.96 3.73 14.95
N GLY A 165 10.18 4.41 14.14
CA GLY A 165 9.15 3.83 13.28
C GLY A 165 9.71 3.39 11.93
N VAL A 166 9.00 3.72 10.86
CA VAL A 166 9.36 3.44 9.46
C VAL A 166 9.22 4.73 8.64
N PRO A 167 9.85 4.83 7.45
CA PRO A 167 9.60 5.95 6.55
C PRO A 167 8.12 5.97 6.13
N TYR A 168 7.39 7.06 6.39
CA TYR A 168 6.01 7.22 5.93
C TYR A 168 5.99 7.94 4.59
N VAL A 169 5.77 7.19 3.50
CA VAL A 169 5.88 7.69 2.13
C VAL A 169 4.51 8.13 1.63
N LYS A 170 4.32 9.45 1.42
CA LYS A 170 3.04 10.07 1.02
C LYS A 170 2.96 10.40 -0.47
N THR A 171 4.08 10.40 -1.18
CA THR A 171 4.18 10.83 -2.58
C THR A 171 4.89 9.79 -3.41
N TYR A 172 4.45 9.59 -4.65
CA TYR A 172 5.15 8.71 -5.59
C TYR A 172 6.36 9.44 -6.17
N LYS A 173 7.54 8.83 -6.05
CA LYS A 173 8.82 9.33 -6.61
C LYS A 173 9.06 10.83 -6.30
N ASP A 174 8.99 11.21 -5.02
CA ASP A 174 9.38 12.56 -4.63
C ASP A 174 10.87 12.80 -4.95
N PRO A 175 11.20 13.67 -5.92
CA PRO A 175 12.58 13.89 -6.32
C PRO A 175 13.41 14.55 -5.22
N ALA A 176 12.76 15.24 -4.28
CA ALA A 176 13.43 15.89 -3.15
C ALA A 176 13.77 14.89 -2.03
N ASN A 177 13.11 13.71 -2.01
CA ASN A 177 13.28 12.74 -0.93
C ASN A 177 13.14 11.30 -1.41
N LEU A 178 14.07 10.84 -2.25
CA LEU A 178 14.09 9.46 -2.77
C LEU A 178 14.51 8.42 -1.72
N SER A 179 15.10 8.86 -0.62
CA SER A 179 15.58 8.00 0.47
C SER A 179 15.17 8.60 1.82
N PRO A 180 13.85 8.55 2.14
CA PRO A 180 13.34 9.15 3.36
C PRO A 180 13.91 8.47 4.60
N ALA A 181 14.21 9.27 5.63
CA ALA A 181 14.60 8.76 6.94
C ALA A 181 13.40 8.06 7.62
N ARG A 182 13.70 7.29 8.65
CA ARG A 182 12.66 6.72 9.50
C ARG A 182 12.02 7.82 10.35
N ASP A 183 10.70 7.81 10.41
CA ASP A 183 9.93 8.63 11.34
C ASP A 183 9.93 8.02 12.75
N THR A 184 9.37 8.72 13.73
CA THR A 184 9.07 8.12 15.03
C THR A 184 7.83 7.23 14.92
N ALA A 185 7.71 6.23 15.79
CA ALA A 185 6.54 5.35 15.86
C ALA A 185 5.25 6.15 16.14
N GLY A 186 5.32 7.18 16.98
CA GLY A 186 4.18 8.07 17.23
C GLY A 186 3.77 8.88 16.02
N ALA A 187 4.72 9.40 15.24
CA ALA A 187 4.42 10.09 13.98
C ALA A 187 3.75 9.14 12.97
N ASN A 188 4.28 7.91 12.83
CA ASN A 188 3.65 6.89 12.00
C ASN A 188 2.21 6.59 12.42
N LEU A 189 1.94 6.41 13.71
CA LEU A 189 0.58 6.18 14.21
C LEU A 189 -0.35 7.35 13.89
N GLY A 190 0.12 8.59 14.04
CA GLY A 190 -0.63 9.78 13.67
C GLY A 190 -0.98 9.82 12.17
N ASP A 191 0.01 9.54 11.32
CA ASP A 191 -0.18 9.50 9.87
C ASP A 191 -1.11 8.35 9.42
N ILE A 192 -0.96 7.16 10.00
CA ILE A 192 -1.83 6.00 9.74
C ILE A 192 -3.28 6.33 10.11
N ILE A 193 -3.52 6.90 11.29
CA ILE A 193 -4.86 7.27 11.75
C ILE A 193 -5.45 8.37 10.84
N GLY A 194 -4.65 9.37 10.48
CA GLY A 194 -5.06 10.44 9.57
C GLY A 194 -5.46 9.93 8.19
N ASP A 195 -4.70 9.00 7.62
CA ASP A 195 -5.04 8.36 6.36
C ASP A 195 -6.33 7.51 6.45
N LEU A 196 -6.52 6.76 7.54
CA LEU A 196 -7.77 6.00 7.75
C LEU A 196 -8.98 6.92 7.85
N GLN A 197 -8.88 8.00 8.62
CA GLN A 197 -9.96 8.98 8.76
C GLN A 197 -10.28 9.67 7.43
N THR A 198 -9.26 10.03 6.65
CA THR A 198 -9.41 10.61 5.31
C THR A 198 -10.11 9.61 4.40
N GLY A 199 -9.62 8.37 4.34
CA GLY A 199 -10.22 7.32 3.52
C GLY A 199 -11.69 7.06 3.89
N ILE A 200 -12.00 6.96 5.18
CA ILE A 200 -13.37 6.79 5.69
C ILE A 200 -14.28 7.93 5.23
N SER A 201 -13.80 9.18 5.25
CA SER A 201 -14.59 10.35 4.84
C SER A 201 -14.89 10.37 3.35
N MET A 202 -13.98 9.86 2.52
CA MET A 202 -14.09 9.85 1.05
C MET A 202 -14.88 8.66 0.52
N MET A 203 -14.89 7.53 1.24
CA MET A 203 -15.59 6.32 0.79
C MET A 203 -17.11 6.43 0.93
N ASN A 204 -17.82 5.91 -0.09
CA ASN A 204 -19.27 5.79 -0.13
C ASN A 204 -19.63 4.32 -0.44
N ASP A 205 -20.47 3.72 0.41
CA ASP A 205 -20.84 2.31 0.33
C ASP A 205 -21.60 1.95 -0.96
N ALA A 206 -22.21 2.93 -1.64
CA ALA A 206 -22.86 2.72 -2.93
C ALA A 206 -21.89 2.26 -4.03
N TYR A 207 -20.59 2.52 -3.88
CA TYR A 207 -19.55 2.11 -4.83
C TYR A 207 -18.82 0.82 -4.41
N ASN A 208 -19.21 0.17 -3.33
CA ASN A 208 -18.63 -1.10 -2.92
C ASN A 208 -18.95 -2.20 -3.93
N ILE A 209 -17.92 -2.76 -4.57
CA ILE A 209 -18.07 -3.85 -5.53
C ILE A 209 -18.20 -5.18 -4.80
N SER A 210 -17.36 -5.42 -3.80
CA SER A 210 -17.40 -6.60 -2.93
C SER A 210 -16.58 -6.35 -1.65
N THR A 211 -16.76 -7.25 -0.68
CA THR A 211 -16.00 -7.25 0.58
C THR A 211 -14.52 -7.65 0.41
N SER A 212 -14.11 -8.05 -0.78
CA SER A 212 -12.70 -8.32 -1.11
C SER A 212 -11.89 -7.03 -1.30
N TYR A 213 -12.55 -5.90 -1.45
CA TYR A 213 -11.93 -4.58 -1.55
C TYR A 213 -12.08 -3.82 -0.24
N MET A 214 -11.26 -2.79 -0.04
CA MET A 214 -11.39 -1.91 1.11
C MET A 214 -12.75 -1.22 1.09
N THR A 215 -13.55 -1.47 2.11
CA THR A 215 -14.81 -0.80 2.34
C THR A 215 -14.66 0.22 3.46
N LYS A 216 -15.59 1.16 3.57
CA LYS A 216 -15.65 2.10 4.70
C LYS A 216 -15.65 1.37 6.04
N MET A 217 -16.39 0.27 6.11
CA MET A 217 -16.46 -0.61 7.28
C MET A 217 -15.12 -1.29 7.58
N GLY A 218 -14.44 -1.79 6.55
CA GLY A 218 -13.09 -2.35 6.68
C GLY A 218 -12.09 -1.33 7.22
N ALA A 219 -12.18 -0.08 6.75
CA ALA A 219 -11.33 1.00 7.25
C ALA A 219 -11.61 1.34 8.73
N TYR A 220 -12.87 1.32 9.20
CA TYR A 220 -13.19 1.45 10.63
C TYR A 220 -12.62 0.30 11.46
N ALA A 221 -12.70 -0.94 10.97
CA ALA A 221 -12.13 -2.09 11.67
C ALA A 221 -10.59 -1.98 11.80
N ILE A 222 -9.93 -1.50 10.75
CA ILE A 222 -8.49 -1.24 10.78
C ILE A 222 -8.18 -0.09 11.75
N LEU A 223 -8.96 1.00 11.72
CA LEU A 223 -8.80 2.13 12.64
C LEU A 223 -8.93 1.69 14.10
N ALA A 224 -9.92 0.85 14.42
CA ALA A 224 -10.06 0.29 15.77
C ALA A 224 -8.82 -0.51 16.20
N ARG A 225 -8.29 -1.35 15.31
CA ARG A 225 -7.08 -2.15 15.58
C ARG A 225 -5.82 -1.27 15.73
N VAL A 226 -5.63 -0.30 14.86
CA VAL A 226 -4.49 0.64 14.91
C VAL A 226 -4.54 1.48 16.19
N ALA A 227 -5.70 2.03 16.52
CA ALA A 227 -5.88 2.83 17.72
C ALA A 227 -5.71 2.02 19.01
N LEU A 228 -6.20 0.78 19.04
CA LEU A 228 -5.97 -0.14 20.15
C LEU A 228 -4.47 -0.44 20.34
N TYR A 229 -3.77 -0.73 19.26
CA TYR A 229 -2.33 -0.95 19.26
C TYR A 229 -1.56 0.29 19.76
N GLY A 230 -1.91 1.47 19.23
CA GLY A 230 -1.30 2.74 19.60
C GLY A 230 -1.59 3.16 21.04
N GLY A 231 -2.70 2.69 21.61
CA GLY A 231 -3.14 2.98 22.99
C GLY A 231 -2.13 2.60 24.07
N ALA A 232 -1.25 1.64 23.77
CA ALA A 232 -0.15 1.28 24.68
C ALA A 232 0.92 2.39 24.80
N ALA A 233 1.06 3.24 23.80
CA ALA A 233 1.98 4.38 23.81
C ALA A 233 1.26 5.70 24.12
N ASP A 234 0.01 5.84 23.71
CA ASP A 234 -0.87 6.99 23.95
C ASP A 234 -2.28 6.50 24.32
N SER A 235 -2.59 6.49 25.60
CA SER A 235 -3.86 6.00 26.13
C SER A 235 -5.09 6.76 25.61
N SER A 236 -4.94 7.97 25.05
CA SER A 236 -6.05 8.71 24.44
C SER A 236 -6.62 8.01 23.21
N LEU A 237 -5.84 7.15 22.55
CA LEU A 237 -6.25 6.38 21.38
C LEU A 237 -7.27 5.28 21.69
N TYR A 238 -7.41 4.85 22.96
CA TYR A 238 -8.45 3.88 23.34
C TYR A 238 -9.87 4.39 23.09
N ALA A 239 -10.11 5.70 23.25
CA ALA A 239 -11.40 6.30 22.89
C ALA A 239 -11.68 6.19 21.38
N THR A 240 -10.67 6.45 20.55
CA THR A 240 -10.74 6.27 19.09
C THR A 240 -11.01 4.81 18.72
N ALA A 241 -10.31 3.87 19.38
CA ALA A 241 -10.50 2.44 19.17
C ALA A 241 -11.95 2.01 19.44
N THR A 242 -12.51 2.45 20.59
CA THR A 242 -13.88 2.16 20.99
C THR A 242 -14.89 2.70 19.96
N SER A 243 -14.79 3.99 19.61
CA SER A 243 -15.70 4.63 18.66
C SER A 243 -15.65 3.98 17.27
N ALA A 244 -14.45 3.61 16.79
CA ALA A 244 -14.28 2.91 15.52
C ALA A 244 -14.88 1.49 15.59
N ALA A 245 -14.69 0.76 16.67
CA ALA A 245 -15.27 -0.57 16.87
C ALA A 245 -16.81 -0.53 16.94
N GLU A 246 -17.37 0.47 17.60
CA GLU A 246 -18.83 0.69 17.61
C GLU A 246 -19.37 0.91 16.20
N SER A 247 -18.66 1.68 15.37
CA SER A 247 -19.04 1.90 13.95
C SER A 247 -19.10 0.60 13.14
N VAL A 248 -18.26 -0.38 13.45
CA VAL A 248 -18.29 -1.73 12.84
C VAL A 248 -19.44 -2.58 13.41
N SER A 249 -19.65 -2.53 14.73
CA SER A 249 -20.64 -3.35 15.45
C SER A 249 -22.06 -3.11 14.95
N TYR A 250 -22.44 -1.86 14.71
CA TYR A 250 -23.78 -1.48 14.28
C TYR A 250 -24.22 -2.13 12.96
N THR A 251 -23.27 -2.57 12.14
CA THR A 251 -23.59 -3.11 10.81
C THR A 251 -23.46 -4.63 10.69
N HIS A 252 -22.71 -5.29 11.59
CA HIS A 252 -22.40 -6.71 11.48
C HIS A 252 -22.81 -7.56 12.68
N LEU A 253 -23.12 -6.96 13.82
CA LEU A 253 -23.40 -7.66 15.07
C LEU A 253 -24.85 -7.51 15.58
N THR A 254 -25.82 -7.21 14.72
CA THR A 254 -27.19 -7.53 15.08
C THR A 254 -27.34 -9.05 15.13
N LEU A 255 -27.02 -9.63 16.29
CA LEU A 255 -27.45 -10.97 16.60
C LEU A 255 -28.97 -11.06 16.34
N PRO A 256 -29.46 -12.07 15.60
CA PRO A 256 -30.89 -12.29 15.52
C PRO A 256 -31.39 -12.44 16.96
N THR A 257 -32.10 -11.44 17.45
CA THR A 257 -32.86 -11.57 18.67
C THR A 257 -33.93 -12.59 18.34
N ASN A 258 -33.71 -13.84 18.74
CA ASN A 258 -34.78 -14.83 18.78
C ASN A 258 -35.83 -14.34 19.79
N SER A 259 -36.72 -13.49 19.34
CA SER A 259 -38.02 -13.25 19.99
C SER A 259 -38.94 -14.35 19.56
N SER A 260 -38.76 -15.54 20.11
CA SER A 260 -39.74 -16.61 20.05
C SER A 260 -39.72 -17.34 21.40
N VAL A 261 -40.54 -16.84 22.29
CA VAL A 261 -41.21 -17.63 23.33
C VAL A 261 -42.66 -17.43 23.12
#